data_d69fed46107d33dfe471cabf2182b81b
#
_entry.id   d69fed46107d33dfe471cabf2182b81b
#
_cell.length_a   1.000
_cell.length_b   1.000
_cell.length_c   1.000
_cell.angle_alpha   90.00
_cell.angle_beta   90.00
_cell.angle_gamma   90.00
#
_symmetry.space_group_name_H-M   'P 1'
#
loop_
_entity.id
_entity.type
_entity.pdbx_description
1 polymer ?
#
loop_
_entity_poly.entity_id
_entity_poly.type
_entity_poly.pdbx_seq_one_letter_code
_entity_poly.pdbx_strand_id
1 'polypeptide(L)'
;MKWEQLAADRGIFVRKCSICGSPVIAGYCVNDGMDYYCSDDCLHMVFTDEEWSEAYDEDWGYYTEWFDEYDDDEIDIICNELTQSWETEQEGANNE
;
A
#
# COMPACT_ATOMS: atom_id res chain seq x y z
N MET A 1 3.65 -4.04 17.66
CA MET A 1 4.42 -2.97 16.99
C MET A 1 3.73 -2.58 15.69
N LYS A 2 3.68 -1.31 15.41
CA LYS A 2 3.07 -0.84 14.16
C LYS A 2 3.98 -1.17 12.98
N TRP A 3 3.37 -1.54 11.85
CA TRP A 3 4.16 -1.91 10.68
C TRP A 3 5.02 -0.73 10.18
N GLU A 4 4.55 0.49 10.40
CA GLU A 4 5.28 1.71 10.00
C GLU A 4 6.61 1.80 10.76
N GLN A 5 6.59 1.48 12.04
CA GLN A 5 7.79 1.45 12.87
C GLN A 5 8.73 0.34 12.43
N LEU A 6 8.18 -0.83 12.10
CA LEU A 6 8.95 -1.96 11.62
C LEU A 6 9.69 -1.61 10.32
N ALA A 7 9.01 -0.94 9.41
CA ALA A 7 9.61 -0.49 8.16
C ALA A 7 10.73 0.52 8.43
N ALA A 8 10.49 1.47 9.33
CA ALA A 8 11.50 2.47 9.69
C ALA A 8 12.73 1.83 10.32
N ASP A 9 12.54 0.83 11.18
CA ASP A 9 13.63 0.10 11.81
C ASP A 9 14.51 -0.64 10.80
N ARG A 10 13.90 -1.06 9.69
CA ARG A 10 14.62 -1.71 8.60
C ARG A 10 15.23 -0.71 7.61
N GLY A 11 14.95 0.58 7.78
CA GLY A 11 15.45 1.61 6.89
C GLY A 11 14.77 1.64 5.53
N ILE A 12 13.52 1.19 5.45
CA ILE A 12 12.76 1.17 4.21
C ILE A 12 11.56 2.11 4.32
N PHE A 13 11.21 2.70 3.19
CA PHE A 13 10.02 3.55 3.08
C PHE A 13 8.89 2.75 2.44
N VAL A 14 7.78 2.60 3.15
CA VAL A 14 6.61 1.86 2.69
C VAL A 14 5.41 2.79 2.69
N ARG A 15 4.70 2.84 1.56
CA ARG A 15 3.50 3.66 1.42
C ARG A 15 2.34 3.00 2.16
N LYS A 16 1.41 3.83 2.55
CA LYS A 16 0.24 3.41 3.32
C LYS A 16 -1.02 3.62 2.49
N CYS A 17 -1.89 2.61 2.44
CA CYS A 17 -3.17 2.73 1.74
C CYS A 17 -4.03 3.81 2.38
N SER A 18 -4.57 4.71 1.56
CA SER A 18 -5.40 5.81 2.04
C SER A 18 -6.76 5.34 2.56
N ILE A 19 -7.19 4.14 2.20
CA ILE A 19 -8.49 3.59 2.58
C ILE A 19 -8.39 2.68 3.80
N CYS A 20 -7.58 1.63 3.72
CA CYS A 20 -7.51 0.62 4.79
C CYS A 20 -6.30 0.75 5.70
N GLY A 21 -5.33 1.58 5.34
CA GLY A 21 -4.16 1.79 6.18
C GLY A 21 -3.11 0.70 6.12
N SER A 22 -3.26 -0.27 5.20
CA SER A 22 -2.30 -1.36 5.07
C SER A 22 -1.01 -0.89 4.39
N PRO A 23 0.10 -1.62 4.59
CA PRO A 23 1.32 -1.33 3.85
C PRO A 23 1.15 -1.62 2.37
N VAL A 24 1.62 -0.71 1.52
CA VAL A 24 1.52 -0.85 0.07
C VAL A 24 2.91 -1.12 -0.49
N ILE A 25 3.15 -2.38 -0.87
CA ILE A 25 4.40 -2.80 -1.49
C ILE A 25 4.30 -2.56 -3.00
N ALA A 26 3.18 -2.96 -3.58
CA ALA A 26 2.83 -2.66 -4.96
C ALA A 26 1.37 -2.23 -4.96
N GLY A 27 1.03 -1.23 -5.74
CA GLY A 27 -0.34 -0.74 -5.76
C GLY A 27 -0.52 0.50 -6.61
N TYR A 28 -1.62 1.18 -6.38
CA TYR A 28 -2.01 2.34 -7.16
C TYR A 28 -1.57 3.63 -6.49
N CYS A 29 -1.11 4.57 -7.31
CA CYS A 29 -0.67 5.89 -6.88
C CYS A 29 -1.44 6.93 -7.67
N VAL A 30 -1.99 7.93 -7.00
CA VAL A 30 -2.73 9.01 -7.65
C VAL A 30 -2.25 10.37 -7.17
N ASN A 31 -2.49 11.38 -7.97
CA ASN A 31 -2.14 12.77 -7.66
C ASN A 31 -0.67 12.94 -7.29
N ASP A 32 0.22 12.31 -8.08
CA ASP A 32 1.67 12.41 -7.91
C ASP A 32 2.15 11.97 -6.53
N GLY A 33 1.49 10.96 -5.96
CA GLY A 33 1.89 10.41 -4.67
C GLY A 33 1.14 10.99 -3.48
N MET A 34 0.06 11.69 -3.71
CA MET A 34 -0.78 12.20 -2.62
C MET A 34 -1.59 11.10 -1.97
N ASP A 35 -2.04 10.12 -2.77
CA ASP A 35 -2.85 9.00 -2.28
C ASP A 35 -2.34 7.69 -2.84
N TYR A 36 -2.45 6.63 -2.03
CA TYR A 36 -2.04 5.28 -2.41
C TYR A 36 -3.16 4.30 -2.10
N TYR A 37 -3.32 3.28 -2.95
CA TYR A 37 -4.35 2.25 -2.76
C TYR A 37 -3.70 0.87 -2.93
N CYS A 38 -3.98 -0.02 -1.99
CA CYS A 38 -3.32 -1.34 -1.96
C CYS A 38 -3.91 -2.34 -2.95
N SER A 39 -5.14 -2.13 -3.40
CA SER A 39 -5.84 -3.06 -4.28
C SER A 39 -6.93 -2.35 -5.06
N ASP A 40 -7.51 -3.06 -6.04
CA ASP A 40 -8.65 -2.59 -6.81
C ASP A 40 -9.84 -2.26 -5.91
N ASP A 41 -10.05 -3.06 -4.87
CA ASP A 41 -11.17 -2.85 -3.96
C ASP A 41 -11.08 -1.49 -3.29
N CYS A 42 -9.91 -1.14 -2.77
CA CYS A 42 -9.70 0.17 -2.14
C CYS A 42 -9.79 1.29 -3.17
N LEU A 43 -9.22 1.08 -4.35
CA LEU A 43 -9.26 2.07 -5.42
C LEU A 43 -10.70 2.39 -5.82
N HIS A 44 -11.53 1.37 -5.97
CA HIS A 44 -12.91 1.53 -6.41
C HIS A 44 -13.84 2.08 -5.32
N MET A 45 -13.37 2.22 -4.10
CA MET A 45 -14.12 2.94 -3.09
C MET A 45 -14.11 4.45 -3.33
N VAL A 46 -13.16 4.93 -4.09
CA VAL A 46 -12.98 6.37 -4.38
C VAL A 46 -13.23 6.68 -5.85
N PHE A 47 -12.81 5.78 -6.73
CA PHE A 47 -12.88 5.99 -8.18
C PHE A 47 -13.73 4.93 -8.86
N THR A 48 -14.55 5.36 -9.83
CA THR A 48 -15.22 4.43 -10.73
C THR A 48 -14.23 4.00 -11.81
N ASP A 49 -14.60 2.97 -12.59
CA ASP A 49 -13.77 2.50 -13.70
C ASP A 49 -13.49 3.63 -14.69
N GLU A 50 -14.48 4.46 -14.96
CA GLU A 50 -14.33 5.59 -15.88
C GLU A 50 -13.35 6.63 -15.32
N GLU A 51 -13.49 6.95 -14.05
CA GLU A 51 -12.62 7.91 -13.39
C GLU A 51 -11.17 7.41 -13.37
N TRP A 52 -10.98 6.14 -13.10
CA TRP A 52 -9.65 5.55 -13.10
C TRP A 52 -9.03 5.54 -14.50
N SER A 53 -9.83 5.26 -15.55
CA SER A 53 -9.36 5.31 -16.92
C SER A 53 -8.87 6.71 -17.29
N GLU A 54 -9.60 7.73 -16.87
CA GLU A 54 -9.18 9.12 -17.09
C GLU A 54 -7.87 9.44 -16.36
N ALA A 55 -7.74 9.00 -15.13
CA ALA A 55 -6.52 9.20 -14.34
C ALA A 55 -5.31 8.57 -15.03
N TYR A 56 -5.48 7.38 -15.53
CA TYR A 56 -4.43 6.66 -16.22
C TYR A 56 -4.05 7.35 -17.54
N ASP A 57 -5.04 7.78 -18.31
CA ASP A 57 -4.82 8.47 -19.58
C ASP A 57 -4.14 9.83 -19.38
N GLU A 58 -4.45 10.52 -18.30
CA GLU A 58 -3.89 11.85 -18.02
C GLU A 58 -2.61 11.79 -17.18
N ASP A 59 -2.12 10.58 -16.87
CA ASP A 59 -0.87 10.34 -16.15
C ASP A 59 -0.87 10.82 -14.70
N TRP A 60 -2.03 11.10 -14.10
CA TRP A 60 -2.06 11.45 -12.69
C TRP A 60 -2.41 10.26 -11.79
N GLY A 61 -2.66 9.09 -12.38
CA GLY A 61 -2.88 7.84 -11.66
C GLY A 61 -2.21 6.68 -12.38
N TYR A 62 -1.56 5.80 -11.63
CA TYR A 62 -0.85 4.66 -12.21
C TYR A 62 -0.64 3.57 -11.17
N TYR A 63 -0.35 2.35 -11.65
CA TYR A 63 0.03 1.21 -10.81
C TYR A 63 1.55 1.08 -10.84
N THR A 64 2.16 0.84 -9.70
CA THR A 64 3.62 0.69 -9.63
C THR A 64 4.04 -0.26 -8.51
N GLU A 65 5.24 -0.78 -8.65
CA GLU A 65 5.91 -1.60 -7.65
C GLU A 65 7.13 -0.83 -7.17
N TRP A 66 7.19 -0.54 -5.87
CA TRP A 66 8.25 0.31 -5.33
C TRP A 66 9.50 -0.46 -4.89
N PHE A 67 9.44 -1.80 -4.90
CA PHE A 67 10.53 -2.64 -4.41
C PHE A 67 11.11 -3.53 -5.51
N ASP A 68 11.10 -3.08 -6.75
CA ASP A 68 11.64 -3.82 -7.88
C ASP A 68 13.16 -3.99 -7.82
N GLU A 69 13.84 -3.20 -6.98
CA GLU A 69 15.29 -3.32 -6.77
C GLU A 69 15.64 -4.46 -5.81
N TYR A 70 14.67 -4.98 -5.07
CA TYR A 70 14.88 -6.04 -4.11
C TYR A 70 14.65 -7.41 -4.75
N ASP A 71 15.32 -8.43 -4.20
CA ASP A 71 15.07 -9.81 -4.62
C ASP A 71 13.67 -10.24 -4.22
N ASP A 72 13.08 -11.17 -4.98
CA ASP A 72 11.73 -11.69 -4.67
C ASP A 72 11.63 -12.24 -3.26
N ASP A 73 12.66 -12.95 -2.81
CA ASP A 73 12.70 -13.50 -1.45
C ASP A 73 12.66 -12.40 -0.39
N GLU A 74 13.39 -11.33 -0.60
CA GLU A 74 13.41 -10.18 0.32
C GLU A 74 12.06 -9.49 0.35
N ILE A 75 11.44 -9.30 -0.81
CA ILE A 75 10.13 -8.68 -0.93
C ILE A 75 9.09 -9.51 -0.17
N ASP A 76 9.12 -10.83 -0.34
CA ASP A 76 8.19 -11.73 0.36
C ASP A 76 8.35 -11.63 1.87
N ILE A 77 9.57 -11.62 2.37
CA ILE A 77 9.85 -11.51 3.81
C ILE A 77 9.33 -10.17 4.35
N ILE A 78 9.65 -9.08 3.67
CA ILE A 78 9.23 -7.74 4.07
C ILE A 78 7.70 -7.64 4.05
N CYS A 79 7.10 -8.07 2.96
CA CYS A 79 5.64 -8.02 2.79
C CYS A 79 4.93 -8.81 3.90
N ASN A 80 5.40 -10.04 4.17
CA ASN A 80 4.81 -10.88 5.20
C ASN A 80 4.91 -10.26 6.59
N GLU A 81 6.07 -9.71 6.93
CA GLU A 81 6.26 -9.09 8.25
C GLU A 81 5.38 -7.86 8.43
N LEU A 82 5.33 -7.01 7.43
CA LEU A 82 4.53 -5.79 7.49
C LEU A 82 3.04 -6.11 7.52
N THR A 83 2.61 -7.06 6.70
CA THR A 83 1.21 -7.48 6.65
C THR A 83 0.77 -8.10 7.96
N GLN A 84 1.60 -8.96 8.56
CA GLN A 84 1.30 -9.57 9.85
C GLN A 84 1.20 -8.52 10.95
N SER A 85 2.09 -7.55 10.95
CA SER A 85 2.05 -6.46 11.91
C SER A 85 0.77 -5.65 11.78
N TRP A 86 0.38 -5.33 10.55
CA TRP A 86 -0.86 -4.59 10.28
C TRP A 86 -2.09 -5.39 10.73
N GLU A 87 -2.15 -6.67 10.40
CA GLU A 87 -3.27 -7.55 10.80
C GLU A 87 -3.39 -7.65 12.31
N THR A 88 -2.26 -7.76 13.00
CA THR A 88 -2.24 -7.81 14.46
C THR A 88 -2.78 -6.52 15.05
N GLU A 89 -2.46 -5.38 14.47
CA GLU A 89 -3.01 -4.10 14.92
C GLU A 89 -4.52 -4.05 14.74
N GLN A 90 -5.04 -4.58 13.62
CA GLN A 90 -6.48 -4.62 13.37
C GLN A 90 -7.20 -5.52 14.38
N GLU A 91 -6.62 -6.68 14.68
CA GLU A 91 -7.17 -7.59 15.69
C GLU A 91 -7.18 -6.96 17.06
N GLY A 92 -6.10 -6.29 17.43
CA GLY A 92 -6.01 -5.58 18.70
C GLY A 92 -7.06 -4.50 18.85
N ALA A 93 -7.35 -3.78 17.77
CA ALA A 93 -8.36 -2.72 17.77
C ALA A 93 -9.77 -3.29 17.96
N ASN A 94 -10.00 -4.51 17.50
CA ASN A 94 -11.32 -5.14 17.57
C ASN A 94 -11.60 -5.81 18.92
N ASN A 95 -10.59 -6.01 19.74
CA ASN A 95 -10.72 -6.75 21.00
C ASN A 95 -11.09 -5.87 22.19
N GLU A 96 -11.34 -4.65 21.95
CA GLU A 96 -11.82 -3.77 23.00
C GLU A 96 -13.34 -3.93 23.17
#